data_a6f6c0339fcc32827c73dcbd1286062b
#
_entry.id   a6f6c0339fcc32827c73dcbd1286062b
#
_cell.length_a   1.000
_cell.length_b   1.000
_cell.length_c   1.000
_cell.angle_alpha   90.00
_cell.angle_beta   90.00
_cell.angle_gamma   90.00
#
_symmetry.space_group_name_H-M   'P 1'
#
loop_
_entity.id
_entity.type
_entity.pdbx_description
1 polymer ?
#
loop_
_entity_poly.entity_id
_entity_poly.type
_entity_poly.pdbx_seq_one_letter_code
_entity_poly.pdbx_strand_id
1 'polypeptide(L)'
;MEAGFAAAEGIHRVDAEAEVLVRPLADGGEGTVEALVAGMNGKTEHVKVTGPLGEPVICEYGIIESTKTAVIEMAGAAGITQVPDEKRNPLYTTTYGVGEVIKDAIEKGCRRFIVGIGGSATNDGGVGMLQALGYAFLDKDGKQVLPGARGLKDITEITDAYVIPELAE
;
A
#
# COMPACT_ATOMS: atom_id res chain seq x y z
N MET A 1 -11.03 2.11 17.18
CA MET A 1 -10.92 2.00 18.66
C MET A 1 -12.19 2.46 19.39
N GLU A 2 -12.87 3.54 19.02
CA GLU A 2 -14.08 4.06 19.72
C GLU A 2 -15.19 3.01 19.93
N ALA A 3 -15.54 2.26 18.87
CA ALA A 3 -16.57 1.21 18.97
C ALA A 3 -16.19 0.11 19.98
N GLY A 4 -14.90 -0.25 20.04
CA GLY A 4 -14.41 -1.23 21.02
C GLY A 4 -14.50 -0.73 22.45
N PHE A 5 -14.19 0.54 22.71
CA PHE A 5 -14.34 1.14 24.04
C PHE A 5 -15.81 1.28 24.43
N ALA A 6 -16.69 1.66 23.51
CA ALA A 6 -18.13 1.72 23.77
C ALA A 6 -18.70 0.33 24.10
N ALA A 7 -18.23 -0.72 23.42
CA ALA A 7 -18.61 -2.10 23.75
C ALA A 7 -18.10 -2.52 25.13
N ALA A 8 -16.85 -2.17 25.49
CA ALA A 8 -16.27 -2.43 26.81
C ALA A 8 -17.09 -1.74 27.93
N GLU A 9 -17.45 -0.47 27.72
CA GLU A 9 -18.31 0.26 28.66
C GLU A 9 -19.67 -0.41 28.83
N GLY A 10 -20.30 -0.86 27.73
CA GLY A 10 -21.55 -1.60 27.76
C GLY A 10 -21.46 -2.90 28.59
N ILE A 11 -20.36 -3.65 28.44
CA ILE A 11 -20.10 -4.88 29.20
C ILE A 11 -19.96 -4.53 30.72
N HIS A 12 -19.15 -3.53 31.06
CA HIS A 12 -18.92 -3.13 32.45
C HIS A 12 -20.16 -2.60 33.15
N ARG A 13 -21.18 -2.09 32.45
CA ARG A 13 -22.48 -1.73 33.03
C ARG A 13 -23.28 -2.95 33.50
N VAL A 14 -23.01 -4.12 32.94
CA VAL A 14 -23.71 -5.37 33.32
C VAL A 14 -22.83 -6.18 34.26
N ASP A 15 -21.53 -6.24 34.04
CA ASP A 15 -20.55 -6.93 34.87
C ASP A 15 -19.32 -6.04 35.04
N ALA A 16 -19.22 -5.37 36.18
CA ALA A 16 -18.12 -4.43 36.47
C ALA A 16 -16.76 -5.12 36.65
N GLU A 17 -16.74 -6.42 36.94
CA GLU A 17 -15.51 -7.21 37.13
C GLU A 17 -15.05 -7.90 35.86
N ALA A 18 -15.77 -7.76 34.73
CA ALA A 18 -15.39 -8.37 33.46
C ALA A 18 -14.05 -7.81 32.95
N GLU A 19 -13.11 -8.68 32.62
CA GLU A 19 -11.88 -8.28 31.94
C GLU A 19 -12.18 -8.11 30.44
N VAL A 20 -12.07 -6.88 29.93
CA VAL A 20 -12.34 -6.54 28.53
C VAL A 20 -11.08 -6.04 27.84
N LEU A 21 -10.58 -6.80 26.87
CA LEU A 21 -9.44 -6.43 26.04
C LEU A 21 -9.93 -5.85 24.69
N VAL A 22 -9.78 -4.54 24.52
CA VAL A 22 -10.06 -3.88 23.24
C VAL A 22 -8.81 -3.93 22.38
N ARG A 23 -8.93 -4.57 21.20
CA ARG A 23 -7.82 -4.66 20.25
C ARG A 23 -8.31 -4.20 18.87
N PRO A 24 -7.51 -3.37 18.15
CA PRO A 24 -7.81 -3.03 16.79
C PRO A 24 -7.65 -4.28 15.90
N LEU A 25 -8.55 -4.43 14.94
CA LEU A 25 -8.47 -5.44 13.87
C LEU A 25 -8.35 -4.72 12.54
N ALA A 26 -7.60 -5.32 11.64
CA ALA A 26 -7.38 -4.83 10.30
C ALA A 26 -7.71 -5.92 9.28
N ASP A 27 -8.33 -5.54 8.17
CA ASP A 27 -8.76 -6.44 7.08
C ASP A 27 -7.96 -6.22 5.78
N GLY A 28 -6.91 -5.41 5.84
CA GLY A 28 -6.08 -5.02 4.69
C GLY A 28 -6.57 -3.75 3.99
N GLY A 29 -7.61 -3.09 4.51
CA GLY A 29 -8.07 -1.79 4.07
C GLY A 29 -7.55 -0.65 4.95
N GLU A 30 -8.29 0.46 4.97
CA GLU A 30 -7.99 1.66 5.76
C GLU A 30 -7.91 1.34 7.27
N GLY A 31 -6.86 1.84 7.93
CA GLY A 31 -6.57 1.60 9.35
C GLY A 31 -5.71 0.37 9.63
N THR A 32 -5.28 -0.37 8.61
CA THR A 32 -4.37 -1.53 8.76
C THR A 32 -3.01 -1.10 9.28
N VAL A 33 -2.43 -0.01 8.74
CA VAL A 33 -1.14 0.55 9.19
C VAL A 33 -1.24 0.95 10.65
N GLU A 34 -2.25 1.75 11.04
CA GLU A 34 -2.46 2.19 12.43
C GLU A 34 -2.58 1.00 13.37
N ALA A 35 -3.41 0.02 13.04
CA ALA A 35 -3.65 -1.15 13.88
C ALA A 35 -2.39 -2.00 14.10
N LEU A 36 -1.62 -2.29 13.04
CA LEU A 36 -0.42 -3.11 13.13
C LEU A 36 0.75 -2.36 13.77
N VAL A 37 0.93 -1.08 13.46
CA VAL A 37 1.95 -0.23 14.11
C VAL A 37 1.71 -0.16 15.61
N ALA A 38 0.48 0.10 16.04
CA ALA A 38 0.12 0.13 17.47
C ALA A 38 0.28 -1.24 18.14
N GLY A 39 -0.16 -2.32 17.46
CA GLY A 39 -0.11 -3.69 18.00
C GLY A 39 1.29 -4.29 18.07
N MET A 40 2.21 -3.86 17.20
CA MET A 40 3.57 -4.40 17.08
C MET A 40 4.67 -3.43 17.50
N ASN A 41 4.32 -2.34 18.18
CA ASN A 41 5.25 -1.29 18.64
C ASN A 41 6.13 -0.75 17.49
N GLY A 42 5.48 -0.44 16.36
CA GLY A 42 6.11 0.14 15.18
C GLY A 42 6.12 1.66 15.22
N LYS A 43 6.65 2.26 14.16
CA LYS A 43 6.59 3.71 13.91
C LYS A 43 5.95 3.99 12.55
N THR A 44 5.32 5.14 12.46
CA THR A 44 4.73 5.66 11.22
C THR A 44 5.75 6.50 10.45
N GLU A 45 5.81 6.31 9.16
CA GLU A 45 6.63 7.06 8.20
C GLU A 45 5.73 7.66 7.11
N HIS A 46 6.21 8.75 6.51
CA HIS A 46 5.51 9.45 5.43
C HIS A 46 6.46 9.62 4.24
N VAL A 47 5.96 9.34 3.05
CA VAL A 47 6.72 9.51 1.81
C VAL A 47 5.86 10.15 0.73
N LYS A 48 6.47 11.01 -0.07
CA LYS A 48 5.80 11.61 -1.23
C LYS A 48 5.98 10.69 -2.43
N VAL A 49 4.87 10.22 -3.00
CA VAL A 49 4.84 9.24 -4.10
C VAL A 49 3.86 9.66 -5.18
N THR A 50 3.87 8.93 -6.28
CA THR A 50 2.92 9.08 -7.39
C THR A 50 1.56 8.51 -7.01
N GLY A 51 0.53 9.33 -7.03
CA GLY A 51 -0.86 8.91 -6.79
C GLY A 51 -1.46 8.14 -7.97
N PRO A 52 -2.72 7.67 -7.82
CA PRO A 52 -3.35 6.80 -8.81
C PRO A 52 -3.53 7.46 -10.19
N LEU A 53 -3.65 8.78 -10.26
CA LEU A 53 -3.78 9.53 -11.49
C LEU A 53 -2.48 10.18 -11.98
N GLY A 54 -1.34 9.90 -11.32
CA GLY A 54 -0.04 10.48 -11.65
C GLY A 54 0.31 11.75 -10.88
N GLU A 55 -0.64 12.35 -10.14
CA GLU A 55 -0.37 13.50 -9.27
C GLU A 55 0.33 13.06 -7.98
N PRO A 56 1.23 13.89 -7.41
CA PRO A 56 1.93 13.52 -6.19
C PRO A 56 0.98 13.49 -4.98
N VAL A 57 1.14 12.44 -4.16
CA VAL A 57 0.42 12.27 -2.89
C VAL A 57 1.39 11.98 -1.75
N ILE A 58 0.98 12.24 -0.51
CA ILE A 58 1.72 11.80 0.67
C ILE A 58 1.10 10.48 1.12
N CYS A 59 1.91 9.42 1.12
CA CYS A 59 1.52 8.11 1.63
C CYS A 59 2.11 7.88 3.00
N GLU A 60 1.27 7.44 3.93
CA GLU A 60 1.67 6.96 5.25
C GLU A 60 1.88 5.45 5.21
N TYR A 61 2.90 4.94 5.88
CA TYR A 61 3.14 3.52 6.07
C TYR A 61 3.84 3.24 7.40
N GLY A 62 3.82 1.99 7.86
CA GLY A 62 4.41 1.59 9.13
C GLY A 62 5.74 0.87 8.98
N ILE A 63 6.65 1.02 9.95
CA ILE A 63 7.87 0.23 10.08
C ILE A 63 7.90 -0.44 11.46
N ILE A 64 8.02 -1.77 11.46
CA ILE A 64 8.28 -2.58 12.64
C ILE A 64 9.79 -2.84 12.69
N GLU A 65 10.52 -2.05 13.46
CA GLU A 65 11.99 -2.07 13.46
C GLU A 65 12.58 -3.39 13.93
N SER A 66 11.95 -4.04 14.91
CA SER A 66 12.41 -5.32 15.48
C SER A 66 12.47 -6.46 14.46
N THR A 67 11.63 -6.41 13.44
CA THR A 67 11.52 -7.44 12.39
C THR A 67 11.91 -6.96 11.01
N LYS A 68 12.26 -5.66 10.87
CA LYS A 68 12.50 -5.00 9.58
C LYS A 68 11.34 -5.16 8.61
N THR A 69 10.12 -5.04 9.14
CA THR A 69 8.88 -5.20 8.37
C THR A 69 8.25 -3.84 8.07
N ALA A 70 7.96 -3.57 6.81
CA ALA A 70 7.11 -2.47 6.40
C ALA A 70 5.64 -2.92 6.33
N VAL A 71 4.74 -2.10 6.82
CA VAL A 71 3.28 -2.27 6.73
C VAL A 71 2.73 -1.17 5.84
N ILE A 72 2.17 -1.55 4.71
CA ILE A 72 1.74 -0.61 3.65
C ILE A 72 0.26 -0.85 3.35
N GLU A 73 -0.52 0.21 3.31
CA GLU A 73 -1.85 0.20 2.71
C GLU A 73 -1.74 0.68 1.26
N MET A 74 -2.12 -0.17 0.31
CA MET A 74 -2.16 0.22 -1.10
C MET A 74 -3.01 1.48 -1.32
N ALA A 75 -4.10 1.63 -0.57
CA ALA A 75 -4.98 2.78 -0.65
C ALA A 75 -4.29 4.12 -0.30
N GLY A 76 -3.21 4.11 0.47
CA GLY A 76 -2.43 5.30 0.78
C GLY A 76 -1.75 5.92 -0.44
N ALA A 77 -1.38 5.10 -1.45
CA ALA A 77 -0.73 5.55 -2.68
C ALA A 77 -1.61 5.38 -3.93
N ALA A 78 -2.59 4.46 -3.91
CA ALA A 78 -3.39 4.09 -5.09
C ALA A 78 -4.88 3.91 -4.76
N GLY A 79 -5.39 4.68 -3.77
CA GLY A 79 -6.73 4.50 -3.20
C GLY A 79 -7.85 5.16 -4.00
N ILE A 80 -9.06 4.59 -3.89
CA ILE A 80 -10.27 5.09 -4.57
C ILE A 80 -10.69 6.45 -4.04
N THR A 81 -10.40 6.78 -2.78
CA THR A 81 -10.69 8.06 -2.16
C THR A 81 -9.87 9.22 -2.74
N GLN A 82 -8.73 8.90 -3.40
CA GLN A 82 -7.88 9.88 -4.08
C GLN A 82 -8.32 10.15 -5.52
N VAL A 83 -9.32 9.41 -6.02
CA VAL A 83 -9.81 9.55 -7.40
C VAL A 83 -11.18 10.21 -7.38
N PRO A 84 -11.33 11.44 -7.90
CA PRO A 84 -12.63 12.09 -8.07
C PRO A 84 -13.59 11.21 -8.87
N ASP A 85 -14.88 11.23 -8.53
CA ASP A 85 -15.88 10.32 -9.09
C ASP A 85 -15.92 10.37 -10.63
N GLU A 86 -15.78 11.56 -11.21
CA GLU A 86 -15.77 11.78 -12.66
C GLU A 86 -14.50 11.26 -13.36
N LYS A 87 -13.45 10.93 -12.59
CA LYS A 87 -12.18 10.39 -13.09
C LYS A 87 -12.00 8.89 -12.77
N ARG A 88 -12.99 8.26 -12.14
CA ARG A 88 -12.94 6.84 -11.78
C ARG A 88 -13.00 5.95 -13.02
N ASN A 89 -11.83 5.70 -13.59
CA ASN A 89 -11.66 4.77 -14.70
C ASN A 89 -10.38 3.95 -14.47
N PRO A 90 -10.48 2.64 -14.14
CA PRO A 90 -9.33 1.81 -13.81
C PRO A 90 -8.34 1.59 -14.97
N LEU A 91 -8.71 1.97 -16.20
CA LEU A 91 -7.79 1.94 -17.33
C LEU A 91 -6.65 2.96 -17.20
N TYR A 92 -6.85 4.03 -16.42
CA TYR A 92 -5.92 5.16 -16.33
C TYR A 92 -5.24 5.30 -14.97
N THR A 93 -5.61 4.48 -14.00
CA THR A 93 -5.03 4.51 -12.65
C THR A 93 -3.87 3.53 -12.52
N THR A 94 -2.86 3.90 -11.72
CA THR A 94 -1.61 3.15 -11.60
C THR A 94 -1.27 2.81 -10.16
N THR A 95 -0.59 1.67 -9.96
CA THR A 95 0.01 1.25 -8.70
C THR A 95 1.44 1.75 -8.51
N TYR A 96 1.94 2.64 -9.38
CA TYR A 96 3.33 3.09 -9.38
C TYR A 96 3.79 3.60 -8.00
N GLY A 97 2.98 4.43 -7.35
CA GLY A 97 3.29 4.96 -6.02
C GLY A 97 3.42 3.89 -4.93
N VAL A 98 2.73 2.75 -5.07
CA VAL A 98 2.91 1.63 -4.12
C VAL A 98 4.34 1.08 -4.20
N GLY A 99 4.89 0.97 -5.41
CA GLY A 99 6.29 0.57 -5.63
C GLY A 99 7.28 1.60 -5.07
N GLU A 100 6.96 2.90 -5.16
CA GLU A 100 7.78 3.95 -4.56
C GLU A 100 7.78 3.87 -3.02
N VAL A 101 6.64 3.54 -2.38
CA VAL A 101 6.59 3.28 -0.92
C VAL A 101 7.46 2.08 -0.56
N ILE A 102 7.37 0.99 -1.32
CA ILE A 102 8.19 -0.21 -1.10
C ILE A 102 9.69 0.14 -1.20
N LYS A 103 10.06 0.92 -2.21
CA LYS A 103 11.44 1.37 -2.42
C LYS A 103 11.95 2.21 -1.24
N ASP A 104 11.16 3.20 -0.78
CA ASP A 104 11.51 4.01 0.40
C ASP A 104 11.68 3.14 1.65
N ALA A 105 10.81 2.16 1.86
CA ALA A 105 10.94 1.21 2.97
C ALA A 105 12.20 0.33 2.87
N ILE A 106 12.57 -0.11 1.67
CA ILE A 106 13.82 -0.85 1.41
C ILE A 106 15.04 0.02 1.76
N GLU A 107 15.05 1.28 1.31
CA GLU A 107 16.12 2.24 1.61
C GLU A 107 16.26 2.50 3.11
N LYS A 108 15.15 2.41 3.89
CA LYS A 108 15.14 2.46 5.36
C LYS A 108 15.47 1.11 6.04
N GLY A 109 15.84 0.11 5.26
CA GLY A 109 16.34 -1.19 5.74
C GLY A 109 15.27 -2.25 5.96
N CYS A 110 14.03 -2.04 5.52
CA CYS A 110 13.01 -3.09 5.55
C CYS A 110 13.32 -4.18 4.51
N ARG A 111 13.02 -5.44 4.88
CA ARG A 111 13.18 -6.62 4.02
C ARG A 111 11.95 -7.54 4.06
N ARG A 112 10.95 -7.18 4.83
CA ARG A 112 9.67 -7.88 4.94
C ARG A 112 8.56 -6.88 4.71
N PHE A 113 7.49 -7.31 4.06
CA PHE A 113 6.40 -6.43 3.68
C PHE A 113 5.06 -7.08 4.00
N ILE A 114 4.17 -6.31 4.62
CA ILE A 114 2.76 -6.61 4.76
C ILE A 114 2.05 -5.54 3.94
N VAL A 115 1.39 -5.94 2.86
CA VAL A 115 0.70 -5.01 1.97
C VAL A 115 -0.80 -5.29 2.03
N GLY A 116 -1.55 -4.37 2.61
CA GLY A 116 -3.00 -4.36 2.59
C GLY A 116 -3.50 -3.86 1.23
N ILE A 117 -4.36 -4.63 0.56
CA ILE A 117 -4.81 -4.35 -0.81
C ILE A 117 -6.23 -3.78 -0.89
N GLY A 118 -6.87 -3.55 0.27
CA GLY A 118 -8.21 -2.94 0.34
C GLY A 118 -8.21 -1.49 -0.15
N GLY A 119 -9.37 -1.01 -0.60
CA GLY A 119 -9.57 0.39 -0.99
C GLY A 119 -8.88 0.86 -2.27
N SER A 120 -8.30 -0.04 -3.07
CA SER A 120 -7.60 0.29 -4.33
C SER A 120 -8.53 0.89 -5.39
N ALA A 121 -7.98 1.83 -6.19
CA ALA A 121 -8.62 2.39 -7.39
C ALA A 121 -8.07 1.79 -8.70
N THR A 122 -7.17 0.79 -8.62
CA THR A 122 -6.33 0.36 -9.74
C THR A 122 -6.67 -1.05 -10.22
N ASN A 123 -6.36 -1.33 -11.48
CA ASN A 123 -6.51 -2.63 -12.13
C ASN A 123 -5.37 -2.89 -13.12
N ASP A 124 -4.17 -2.38 -12.83
CA ASP A 124 -2.99 -2.49 -13.71
C ASP A 124 -2.16 -3.77 -13.50
N GLY A 125 -2.70 -4.75 -12.76
CA GLY A 125 -2.03 -6.02 -12.48
C GLY A 125 -0.74 -5.86 -11.67
N GLY A 126 -0.53 -4.71 -11.00
CA GLY A 126 0.70 -4.40 -10.27
C GLY A 126 1.87 -3.95 -11.17
N VAL A 127 1.62 -3.77 -12.47
CA VAL A 127 2.67 -3.35 -13.42
C VAL A 127 3.29 -2.03 -12.99
N GLY A 128 2.48 -1.03 -12.60
CA GLY A 128 3.02 0.24 -12.12
C GLY A 128 3.94 0.07 -10.90
N MET A 129 3.55 -0.72 -9.92
CA MET A 129 4.34 -1.03 -8.74
C MET A 129 5.70 -1.66 -9.13
N LEU A 130 5.68 -2.65 -10.01
CA LEU A 130 6.90 -3.31 -10.49
C LEU A 130 7.79 -2.36 -11.30
N GLN A 131 7.20 -1.45 -12.10
CA GLN A 131 7.97 -0.42 -12.83
C GLN A 131 8.73 0.51 -11.87
N ALA A 132 8.11 0.93 -10.76
CA ALA A 132 8.78 1.75 -9.75
C ALA A 132 9.94 1.00 -9.06
N LEU A 133 9.88 -0.33 -9.00
CA LEU A 133 10.92 -1.22 -8.48
C LEU A 133 11.99 -1.60 -9.52
N GLY A 134 11.88 -1.09 -10.76
CA GLY A 134 12.89 -1.25 -11.79
C GLY A 134 12.60 -2.32 -12.85
N TYR A 135 11.46 -3.00 -12.79
CA TYR A 135 11.05 -3.85 -13.91
C TYR A 135 10.66 -3.00 -15.12
N ALA A 136 11.03 -3.42 -16.31
CA ALA A 136 10.56 -2.80 -17.54
C ALA A 136 9.52 -3.69 -18.24
N PHE A 137 8.41 -3.08 -18.62
CA PHE A 137 7.32 -3.69 -19.38
C PHE A 137 7.26 -2.99 -20.73
N LEU A 138 7.77 -3.66 -21.76
CA LEU A 138 8.04 -3.05 -23.06
C LEU A 138 6.98 -3.45 -24.10
N ASP A 139 6.66 -2.50 -24.95
CA ASP A 139 5.84 -2.73 -26.14
C ASP A 139 6.70 -3.27 -27.32
N LYS A 140 6.07 -3.52 -28.45
CA LYS A 140 6.71 -4.01 -29.68
C LYS A 140 7.81 -3.08 -30.22
N ASP A 141 7.84 -1.82 -29.80
CA ASP A 141 8.83 -0.83 -30.21
C ASP A 141 9.94 -0.66 -29.16
N GLY A 142 9.97 -1.53 -28.12
CA GLY A 142 10.95 -1.50 -27.02
C GLY A 142 10.76 -0.34 -26.04
N LYS A 143 9.58 0.29 -25.99
CA LYS A 143 9.27 1.38 -25.09
C LYS A 143 8.43 0.90 -23.92
N GLN A 144 8.58 1.54 -22.78
CA GLN A 144 7.70 1.30 -21.63
C GLN A 144 6.23 1.49 -22.03
N VAL A 145 5.38 0.54 -21.64
CA VAL A 145 3.94 0.62 -21.86
C VAL A 145 3.31 1.78 -21.10
N LEU A 146 2.17 2.24 -21.56
CA LEU A 146 1.42 3.31 -20.88
C LEU A 146 1.00 2.90 -19.46
N PRO A 147 0.97 3.82 -18.51
CA PRO A 147 0.51 3.54 -17.16
C PRO A 147 -0.97 3.15 -17.12
N GLY A 148 -1.32 2.35 -16.11
CA GLY A 148 -2.66 1.84 -15.89
C GLY A 148 -2.99 0.61 -16.73
N ALA A 149 -4.18 0.05 -16.53
CA ALA A 149 -4.61 -1.19 -17.19
C ALA A 149 -4.62 -1.09 -18.73
N ARG A 150 -4.75 0.11 -19.28
CA ARG A 150 -4.71 0.34 -20.73
C ARG A 150 -3.40 -0.10 -21.40
N GLY A 151 -2.28 -0.07 -20.65
CA GLY A 151 -0.97 -0.46 -21.16
C GLY A 151 -0.75 -1.97 -21.18
N LEU A 152 -1.52 -2.76 -20.42
CA LEU A 152 -1.31 -4.19 -20.26
C LEU A 152 -1.37 -4.97 -21.58
N LYS A 153 -2.27 -4.58 -22.48
CA LYS A 153 -2.46 -5.22 -23.79
C LYS A 153 -1.27 -5.05 -24.75
N ASP A 154 -0.44 -4.05 -24.48
CA ASP A 154 0.69 -3.69 -25.38
C ASP A 154 2.02 -4.31 -24.90
N ILE A 155 2.02 -5.04 -23.77
CA ILE A 155 3.22 -5.70 -23.24
C ILE A 155 3.63 -6.85 -24.16
N THR A 156 4.84 -6.78 -24.69
CA THR A 156 5.46 -7.83 -25.52
C THR A 156 6.72 -8.42 -24.88
N GLU A 157 7.35 -7.67 -23.97
CA GLU A 157 8.58 -8.08 -23.28
C GLU A 157 8.56 -7.57 -21.83
N ILE A 158 9.09 -8.38 -20.92
CA ILE A 158 9.34 -8.01 -19.54
C ILE A 158 10.80 -8.25 -19.23
N THR A 159 11.50 -7.25 -18.65
CA THR A 159 12.89 -7.38 -18.25
C THR A 159 13.10 -6.87 -16.84
N ASP A 160 14.01 -7.52 -16.11
CA ASP A 160 14.47 -7.21 -14.76
C ASP A 160 15.80 -6.48 -14.74
N ALA A 161 16.31 -6.05 -15.89
CA ALA A 161 17.66 -5.48 -16.05
C ALA A 161 17.94 -4.25 -15.17
N TYR A 162 16.89 -3.56 -14.67
CA TYR A 162 17.00 -2.35 -13.86
C TYR A 162 16.41 -2.50 -12.45
N VAL A 163 16.08 -3.74 -12.09
CA VAL A 163 15.52 -4.03 -10.75
C VAL A 163 16.54 -3.69 -9.67
N ILE A 164 16.06 -3.07 -8.60
CA ILE A 164 16.90 -2.72 -7.46
C ILE A 164 17.48 -4.01 -6.85
N PRO A 165 18.80 -4.06 -6.54
CA PRO A 165 19.47 -5.30 -6.09
C PRO A 165 18.86 -5.91 -4.83
N GLU A 166 18.32 -5.08 -3.95
CA GLU A 166 17.72 -5.48 -2.67
C GLU A 166 16.46 -6.35 -2.81
N LEU A 167 15.86 -6.42 -4.00
CA LEU A 167 14.73 -7.33 -4.26
C LEU A 167 15.18 -8.78 -4.50
N ALA A 168 16.48 -9.02 -4.67
CA ALA A 168 17.04 -10.36 -4.83
C ALA A 168 17.46 -11.00 -3.50
N GLU A 169 17.38 -10.26 -2.38
CA GLU A 169 17.69 -10.71 -1.03
C GLU A 169 16.45 -11.27 -0.31
#